data_a9859dce5237488f0931e7b78df3c870
#
_entry.id   a9859dce5237488f0931e7b78df3c870
#
_cell.length_a   1.000
_cell.length_b   1.000
_cell.length_c   1.000
_cell.angle_alpha   90.00
_cell.angle_beta   90.00
_cell.angle_gamma   90.00
#
_symmetry.space_group_name_H-M   'P 1'
#
loop_
_entity.id
_entity.type
_entity.pdbx_description
1 polymer ?
#
loop_
_entity_poly.entity_id
_entity_poly.type
_entity_poly.pdbx_seq_one_letter_code
_entity_poly.pdbx_strand_id
1 'polypeptide(L)'
;MKNNRTITLDNNFITKHKLSTAPPPPDSLFWKMWDACTSIATNALKTPFIQGIKEGTLDPVTYGGFNVNDAYYCFNGAQDYFTAQSRATDPTLKAFLLKKYHSYQQYNETFPKVWHVKNAEAVVPNEACKQYSGFESHVASYEAPIYTLIVMIPCEYLWAWLGAQLAPPSTGNLYAPWINGNNNPDGAYAMGNFLDAYQKIHPVNETLATKLYTQAMTYEYKNFQSAGNN
;
A
#
# COMPACT_ATOMS: atom_id res chain seq x y z
N MET A 1 -34.60 18.09 18.46
CA MET A 1 -33.58 17.57 19.36
C MET A 1 -32.63 16.71 18.53
N LYS A 2 -31.45 17.20 18.20
CA LYS A 2 -30.46 16.49 17.43
C LYS A 2 -29.60 15.70 18.42
N ASN A 3 -29.70 14.36 18.39
CA ASN A 3 -28.84 13.47 19.17
C ASN A 3 -27.42 13.46 18.55
N ASN A 4 -26.57 14.31 19.08
CA ASN A 4 -25.11 14.17 18.89
C ASN A 4 -24.63 12.97 19.72
N ARG A 5 -24.65 11.77 19.16
CA ARG A 5 -23.85 10.68 19.69
C ARG A 5 -22.39 10.93 19.24
N THR A 6 -21.64 11.57 20.10
CA THR A 6 -20.17 11.57 20.04
C THR A 6 -19.75 10.10 20.20
N ILE A 7 -19.28 9.49 19.12
CA ILE A 7 -18.65 8.16 19.19
C ILE A 7 -17.33 8.39 19.94
N THR A 8 -17.35 8.10 21.23
CA THR A 8 -16.13 8.02 22.03
C THR A 8 -15.37 6.81 21.50
N LEU A 9 -14.42 7.05 20.61
CA LEU A 9 -13.42 6.06 20.21
C LEU A 9 -12.84 5.47 21.50
N ASP A 10 -12.81 4.15 21.58
CA ASP A 10 -12.13 3.47 22.68
C ASP A 10 -10.64 3.75 22.58
N ASN A 11 -10.24 4.90 23.09
CA ASN A 11 -8.85 5.36 23.14
C ASN A 11 -7.94 4.35 23.85
N ASN A 12 -8.52 3.41 24.63
CA ASN A 12 -7.76 2.37 25.32
C ASN A 12 -7.18 1.35 24.36
N PHE A 13 -7.82 1.01 23.23
CA PHE A 13 -7.22 0.09 22.27
C PHE A 13 -6.12 0.78 21.45
N ILE A 14 -6.36 2.03 21.01
CA ILE A 14 -5.36 2.82 20.26
C ILE A 14 -4.19 3.24 21.17
N THR A 15 -4.45 3.53 22.45
CA THR A 15 -3.40 3.91 23.42
C THR A 15 -2.67 2.70 24.00
N LYS A 16 -3.35 1.55 24.14
CA LYS A 16 -2.75 0.29 24.61
C LYS A 16 -1.92 -0.41 23.53
N HIS A 17 -2.29 -0.22 22.27
CA HIS A 17 -1.55 -0.66 21.09
C HIS A 17 -1.13 0.58 20.32
N LYS A 18 -0.21 1.37 20.92
CA LYS A 18 0.60 2.30 20.14
C LYS A 18 1.02 1.53 18.90
N LEU A 19 0.48 1.88 17.71
CA LEU A 19 0.75 1.14 16.48
C LEU A 19 2.26 1.06 16.36
N SER A 20 2.80 -0.08 16.74
CA SER A 20 4.23 -0.30 16.77
C SER A 20 4.72 -0.24 15.32
N THR A 21 5.71 0.57 15.06
CA THR A 21 6.44 0.58 13.80
C THR A 21 7.64 -0.38 13.85
N ALA A 22 7.80 -1.12 14.94
CA ALA A 22 8.72 -2.25 15.00
C ALA A 22 8.26 -3.36 14.04
N PRO A 23 9.16 -4.21 13.55
CA PRO A 23 8.79 -5.36 12.74
C PRO A 23 7.70 -6.20 13.43
N PRO A 24 6.69 -6.69 12.70
CA PRO A 24 5.73 -7.65 13.24
C PRO A 24 6.41 -8.90 13.79
N PRO A 25 5.75 -9.64 14.71
CA PRO A 25 6.29 -10.90 15.24
C PRO A 25 6.75 -11.85 14.12
N PRO A 26 7.88 -12.57 14.27
CA PRO A 26 8.45 -13.40 13.19
C PRO A 26 7.52 -14.50 12.64
N ASP A 27 6.58 -14.97 13.47
CA ASP A 27 5.59 -16.00 13.13
C ASP A 27 4.24 -15.43 12.68
N SER A 28 4.15 -14.09 12.55
CA SER A 28 2.93 -13.41 12.15
C SER A 28 2.50 -13.74 10.71
N LEU A 29 1.21 -13.59 10.43
CA LEU A 29 0.66 -13.75 9.08
C LEU A 29 1.32 -12.77 8.08
N PHE A 30 1.76 -11.59 8.54
CA PHE A 30 2.49 -10.63 7.71
C PHE A 30 3.73 -11.29 7.07
N TRP A 31 4.58 -11.94 7.86
CA TRP A 31 5.79 -12.59 7.35
C TRP A 31 5.50 -13.86 6.56
N LYS A 32 4.51 -14.66 6.98
CA LYS A 32 4.08 -15.83 6.20
C LYS A 32 3.65 -15.46 4.78
N MET A 33 2.89 -14.36 4.64
CA MET A 33 2.46 -13.85 3.32
C MET A 33 3.64 -13.30 2.50
N TRP A 34 4.53 -12.55 3.15
CA TRP A 34 5.73 -12.03 2.50
C TRP A 34 6.65 -13.15 2.01
N ASP A 35 6.95 -14.12 2.86
CA ASP A 35 7.84 -15.24 2.54
C ASP A 35 7.33 -16.07 1.35
N ALA A 36 6.01 -16.23 1.25
CA ALA A 36 5.37 -16.87 0.09
C ALA A 36 5.56 -16.09 -1.22
N CYS A 37 5.92 -14.81 -1.16
CA CYS A 37 6.00 -13.90 -2.30
C CYS A 37 7.41 -13.36 -2.61
N THR A 38 8.46 -13.85 -1.93
CA THR A 38 9.84 -13.36 -2.09
C THR A 38 10.37 -13.46 -3.53
N SER A 39 9.94 -14.47 -4.28
CA SER A 39 10.26 -14.59 -5.71
C SER A 39 9.65 -13.45 -6.54
N ILE A 40 8.43 -13.03 -6.22
CA ILE A 40 7.75 -11.91 -6.89
C ILE A 40 8.47 -10.60 -6.56
N ALA A 41 8.84 -10.38 -5.29
CA ALA A 41 9.61 -9.22 -4.86
C ALA A 41 10.98 -9.16 -5.58
N THR A 42 11.66 -10.30 -5.70
CA THR A 42 12.93 -10.40 -6.45
C THR A 42 12.75 -10.09 -7.94
N ASN A 43 11.64 -10.49 -8.54
CA ASN A 43 11.32 -10.13 -9.93
C ASN A 43 11.01 -8.63 -10.08
N ALA A 44 10.28 -8.03 -9.13
CA ALA A 44 10.06 -6.58 -9.11
C ALA A 44 11.37 -5.80 -9.05
N LEU A 45 12.30 -6.22 -8.19
CA LEU A 45 13.64 -5.62 -8.09
C LEU A 45 14.41 -5.63 -9.42
N LYS A 46 14.21 -6.67 -10.25
CA LYS A 46 14.89 -6.82 -11.55
C LYS A 46 14.22 -6.10 -12.71
N THR A 47 13.09 -5.44 -12.50
CA THR A 47 12.41 -4.72 -13.58
C THR A 47 13.30 -3.56 -14.10
N PRO A 48 13.20 -3.22 -15.40
CA PRO A 48 13.95 -2.10 -15.96
C PRO A 48 13.67 -0.79 -15.23
N PHE A 49 12.44 -0.57 -14.76
CA PHE A 49 12.06 0.61 -14.00
C PHE A 49 12.89 0.72 -12.70
N ILE A 50 12.89 -0.32 -11.88
CA ILE A 50 13.61 -0.33 -10.58
C ILE A 50 15.13 -0.30 -10.80
N GLN A 51 15.65 -1.01 -11.81
CA GLN A 51 17.08 -0.95 -12.13
C GLN A 51 17.49 0.42 -12.66
N GLY A 52 16.67 1.06 -13.49
CA GLY A 52 16.92 2.44 -13.95
C GLY A 52 16.92 3.46 -12.81
N ILE A 53 16.05 3.29 -11.79
CA ILE A 53 16.09 4.08 -10.55
C ILE A 53 17.41 3.85 -9.81
N LYS A 54 17.80 2.57 -9.61
CA LYS A 54 19.04 2.19 -8.92
C LYS A 54 20.28 2.85 -9.56
N GLU A 55 20.35 2.81 -10.88
CA GLU A 55 21.48 3.31 -11.65
C GLU A 55 21.41 4.82 -11.90
N GLY A 56 20.25 5.46 -11.66
CA GLY A 56 20.03 6.88 -11.98
C GLY A 56 19.85 7.13 -13.47
N THR A 57 19.57 6.09 -14.27
CA THR A 57 19.51 6.12 -15.73
C THR A 57 18.11 5.99 -16.30
N LEU A 58 17.09 5.83 -15.45
CA LEU A 58 15.70 5.73 -15.92
C LEU A 58 15.32 6.95 -16.74
N ASP A 59 14.64 6.71 -17.88
CA ASP A 59 14.12 7.81 -18.69
C ASP A 59 13.09 8.64 -17.90
N PRO A 60 13.25 9.99 -17.85
CA PRO A 60 12.32 10.87 -17.12
C PRO A 60 10.88 10.79 -17.59
N VAL A 61 10.61 10.50 -18.87
CA VAL A 61 9.24 10.33 -19.39
C VAL A 61 8.61 9.07 -18.81
N THR A 62 9.36 7.97 -18.75
CA THR A 62 8.94 6.73 -18.10
C THR A 62 8.65 6.95 -16.62
N TYR A 63 9.53 7.66 -15.90
CA TYR A 63 9.34 7.98 -14.49
C TYR A 63 8.10 8.85 -14.28
N GLY A 64 7.90 9.88 -15.10
CA GLY A 64 6.72 10.75 -15.04
C GLY A 64 5.43 10.00 -15.32
N GLY A 65 5.42 9.16 -16.36
CA GLY A 65 4.27 8.32 -16.72
C GLY A 65 3.88 7.35 -15.59
N PHE A 66 4.87 6.74 -14.93
CA PHE A 66 4.63 5.90 -13.77
C PHE A 66 3.98 6.69 -12.62
N ASN A 67 4.47 7.88 -12.29
CA ASN A 67 3.88 8.71 -11.23
C ASN A 67 2.45 9.18 -11.55
N VAL A 68 2.12 9.37 -12.82
CA VAL A 68 0.73 9.68 -13.23
C VAL A 68 -0.19 8.48 -12.98
N ASN A 69 0.26 7.25 -13.30
CA ASN A 69 -0.48 6.03 -12.98
C ASN A 69 -0.61 5.83 -11.46
N ASP A 70 0.46 6.12 -10.70
CA ASP A 70 0.46 6.02 -9.24
C ASP A 70 -0.54 7.00 -8.60
N ALA A 71 -0.72 8.21 -9.17
CA ALA A 71 -1.75 9.13 -8.71
C ALA A 71 -3.16 8.53 -8.85
N TYR A 72 -3.46 7.85 -9.97
CA TYR A 72 -4.73 7.13 -10.14
C TYR A 72 -4.87 6.00 -9.13
N TYR A 73 -3.83 5.18 -8.96
CA TYR A 73 -3.82 4.09 -8.00
C TYR A 73 -4.08 4.57 -6.56
N CYS A 74 -3.34 5.58 -6.11
CA CYS A 74 -3.46 6.11 -4.75
C CYS A 74 -4.81 6.80 -4.50
N PHE A 75 -5.38 7.46 -5.53
CA PHE A 75 -6.73 8.03 -5.45
C PHE A 75 -7.77 6.92 -5.19
N ASN A 76 -7.74 5.85 -5.99
CA ASN A 76 -8.66 4.72 -5.81
C ASN A 76 -8.39 3.96 -4.52
N GLY A 77 -7.13 3.76 -4.11
CA GLY A 77 -6.77 3.14 -2.84
C GLY A 77 -7.36 3.87 -1.62
N ALA A 78 -7.45 5.22 -1.67
CA ALA A 78 -8.19 5.96 -0.65
C ALA A 78 -9.68 5.57 -0.64
N GLN A 79 -10.33 5.48 -1.81
CA GLN A 79 -11.74 5.09 -1.90
C GLN A 79 -11.97 3.64 -1.42
N ASP A 80 -11.02 2.74 -1.66
CA ASP A 80 -11.07 1.35 -1.21
C ASP A 80 -11.01 1.26 0.32
N TYR A 81 -10.13 2.03 0.97
CA TYR A 81 -10.12 2.15 2.42
C TYR A 81 -11.43 2.72 2.97
N PHE A 82 -12.01 3.74 2.31
CA PHE A 82 -13.29 4.31 2.69
C PHE A 82 -14.44 3.29 2.54
N THR A 83 -14.46 2.54 1.45
CA THR A 83 -15.44 1.49 1.18
C THR A 83 -15.35 0.41 2.25
N ALA A 84 -14.16 -0.13 2.51
CA ALA A 84 -13.95 -1.14 3.55
C ALA A 84 -14.31 -0.63 4.94
N GLN A 85 -13.93 0.62 5.28
CA GLN A 85 -14.27 1.25 6.54
C GLN A 85 -15.78 1.37 6.74
N SER A 86 -16.53 1.74 5.70
CA SER A 86 -18.00 1.88 5.79
C SER A 86 -18.69 0.54 6.03
N ARG A 87 -18.13 -0.56 5.56
CA ARG A 87 -18.62 -1.93 5.71
C ARG A 87 -18.16 -2.61 7.00
N ALA A 88 -17.09 -2.13 7.64
CA ALA A 88 -16.55 -2.72 8.85
C ALA A 88 -17.52 -2.53 10.03
N THR A 89 -17.85 -3.64 10.69
CA THR A 89 -18.69 -3.67 11.90
C THR A 89 -17.86 -3.64 13.18
N ASP A 90 -16.64 -4.21 13.16
CA ASP A 90 -15.71 -4.11 14.28
C ASP A 90 -15.18 -2.67 14.39
N PRO A 91 -15.33 -2.02 15.57
CA PRO A 91 -14.98 -0.62 15.73
C PRO A 91 -13.48 -0.35 15.63
N THR A 92 -12.63 -1.32 15.96
CA THR A 92 -11.18 -1.20 15.93
C THR A 92 -10.68 -1.26 14.49
N LEU A 93 -11.15 -2.24 13.72
CA LEU A 93 -10.85 -2.32 12.28
C LEU A 93 -11.37 -1.08 11.55
N LYS A 94 -12.60 -0.67 11.84
CA LYS A 94 -13.21 0.53 11.27
C LYS A 94 -12.35 1.77 11.50
N ALA A 95 -11.88 1.98 12.72
CA ALA A 95 -11.02 3.11 13.07
C ALA A 95 -9.65 3.04 12.35
N PHE A 96 -9.08 1.84 12.23
CA PHE A 96 -7.81 1.66 11.54
C PHE A 96 -7.92 1.95 10.04
N LEU A 97 -8.95 1.41 9.38
CA LEU A 97 -9.22 1.66 7.96
C LEU A 97 -9.50 3.16 7.69
N LEU A 98 -10.24 3.83 8.59
CA LEU A 98 -10.46 5.28 8.50
C LEU A 98 -9.14 6.06 8.62
N LYS A 99 -8.24 5.66 9.52
CA LYS A 99 -6.91 6.26 9.63
C LYS A 99 -6.11 6.08 8.32
N LYS A 100 -6.15 4.90 7.71
CA LYS A 100 -5.47 4.63 6.43
C LYS A 100 -6.08 5.48 5.30
N TYR A 101 -7.42 5.60 5.24
CA TYR A 101 -8.10 6.50 4.32
C TYR A 101 -7.54 7.93 4.41
N HIS A 102 -7.48 8.50 5.62
CA HIS A 102 -6.95 9.85 5.80
C HIS A 102 -5.46 9.96 5.45
N SER A 103 -4.66 8.92 5.73
CA SER A 103 -3.26 8.90 5.34
C SER A 103 -3.10 8.95 3.82
N TYR A 104 -3.91 8.17 3.07
CA TYR A 104 -3.92 8.19 1.61
C TYR A 104 -4.43 9.53 1.06
N GLN A 105 -5.47 10.11 1.64
CA GLN A 105 -5.93 11.46 1.26
C GLN A 105 -4.80 12.50 1.41
N GLN A 106 -4.07 12.46 2.53
CA GLN A 106 -2.94 13.36 2.75
C GLN A 106 -1.80 13.13 1.75
N TYR A 107 -1.49 11.86 1.46
CA TYR A 107 -0.49 11.53 0.45
C TYR A 107 -0.93 12.00 -0.95
N ASN A 108 -2.19 11.82 -1.31
CA ASN A 108 -2.76 12.25 -2.58
C ASN A 108 -2.63 13.75 -2.82
N GLU A 109 -2.54 14.58 -1.77
CA GLU A 109 -2.25 16.01 -1.91
C GLU A 109 -0.85 16.31 -2.47
N THR A 110 0.06 15.34 -2.49
CA THR A 110 1.41 15.51 -3.06
C THR A 110 1.37 15.55 -4.59
N PHE A 111 0.46 14.81 -5.24
CA PHE A 111 0.41 14.71 -6.70
C PHE A 111 0.16 16.05 -7.40
N PRO A 112 -0.83 16.88 -7.00
CA PRO A 112 -0.98 18.20 -7.61
C PRO A 112 0.16 19.17 -7.27
N LYS A 113 0.80 19.00 -6.11
CA LYS A 113 1.87 19.90 -5.65
C LYS A 113 3.23 19.60 -6.30
N VAL A 114 3.57 18.32 -6.43
CA VAL A 114 4.89 17.85 -6.88
C VAL A 114 4.87 17.45 -8.36
N TRP A 115 3.83 16.70 -8.75
CA TRP A 115 3.74 16.11 -10.11
C TRP A 115 2.78 16.87 -11.04
N HIS A 116 2.12 17.93 -10.53
CA HIS A 116 1.14 18.72 -11.26
C HIS A 116 -0.07 17.92 -11.78
N VAL A 117 -0.32 16.74 -11.24
CA VAL A 117 -1.52 15.94 -11.51
C VAL A 117 -2.69 16.54 -10.73
N LYS A 118 -3.47 17.42 -11.38
CA LYS A 118 -4.54 18.19 -10.71
C LYS A 118 -5.80 17.38 -10.43
N ASN A 119 -6.04 16.34 -11.22
CA ASN A 119 -7.24 15.52 -11.16
C ASN A 119 -6.87 14.05 -11.42
N ALA A 120 -6.53 13.33 -10.35
CA ALA A 120 -6.12 11.94 -10.43
C ALA A 120 -7.25 11.01 -10.93
N GLU A 121 -8.51 11.35 -10.66
CA GLU A 121 -9.69 10.60 -11.14
C GLU A 121 -9.87 10.67 -12.66
N ALA A 122 -9.35 11.71 -13.32
CA ALA A 122 -9.38 11.86 -14.78
C ALA A 122 -8.18 11.19 -15.48
N VAL A 123 -7.23 10.64 -14.74
CA VAL A 123 -6.11 9.90 -15.33
C VAL A 123 -6.63 8.64 -15.99
N VAL A 124 -6.24 8.40 -17.23
CA VAL A 124 -6.45 7.13 -17.93
C VAL A 124 -5.23 6.25 -17.63
N PRO A 125 -5.36 5.28 -16.71
CA PRO A 125 -4.22 4.46 -16.32
C PRO A 125 -3.89 3.44 -17.42
N ASN A 126 -2.65 2.95 -17.43
CA ASN A 126 -2.33 1.79 -18.22
C ASN A 126 -3.06 0.54 -17.71
N GLU A 127 -3.07 -0.53 -18.51
CA GLU A 127 -3.85 -1.74 -18.20
C GLU A 127 -3.38 -2.43 -16.90
N ALA A 128 -2.07 -2.42 -16.61
CA ALA A 128 -1.53 -3.02 -15.39
C ALA A 128 -2.01 -2.29 -14.13
N CYS A 129 -1.95 -0.96 -14.12
CA CYS A 129 -2.43 -0.13 -13.03
C CYS A 129 -3.95 -0.26 -12.87
N LYS A 130 -4.70 -0.28 -13.98
CA LYS A 130 -6.16 -0.48 -13.97
C LYS A 130 -6.57 -1.82 -13.36
N GLN A 131 -5.87 -2.90 -13.73
CA GLN A 131 -6.13 -4.24 -13.19
C GLN A 131 -5.79 -4.31 -11.69
N TYR A 132 -4.70 -3.69 -11.28
CA TYR A 132 -4.30 -3.65 -9.88
C TYR A 132 -5.34 -2.91 -9.02
N SER A 133 -5.64 -1.68 -9.37
CA SER A 133 -6.65 -0.87 -8.68
C SER A 133 -8.03 -1.54 -8.69
N GLY A 134 -8.45 -2.11 -9.83
CA GLY A 134 -9.72 -2.83 -9.95
C GLY A 134 -9.79 -4.07 -9.06
N PHE A 135 -8.69 -4.79 -8.88
CA PHE A 135 -8.62 -5.93 -7.96
C PHE A 135 -8.80 -5.49 -6.50
N GLU A 136 -8.11 -4.43 -6.06
CA GLU A 136 -8.24 -3.91 -4.69
C GLU A 136 -9.66 -3.39 -4.42
N SER A 137 -10.24 -2.66 -5.37
CA SER A 137 -11.63 -2.18 -5.29
C SER A 137 -12.64 -3.33 -5.21
N HIS A 138 -12.38 -4.44 -5.92
CA HIS A 138 -13.20 -5.65 -5.80
C HIS A 138 -13.10 -6.23 -4.38
N VAL A 139 -11.89 -6.38 -3.84
CA VAL A 139 -11.69 -6.88 -2.47
C VAL A 139 -12.38 -5.95 -1.45
N ALA A 140 -12.21 -4.63 -1.58
CA ALA A 140 -12.83 -3.66 -0.69
C ALA A 140 -14.36 -3.71 -0.71
N SER A 141 -14.94 -4.04 -1.87
CA SER A 141 -16.38 -4.06 -2.06
C SER A 141 -17.04 -5.39 -1.66
N TYR A 142 -16.36 -6.52 -1.83
CA TYR A 142 -16.99 -7.83 -1.77
C TYR A 142 -16.42 -8.76 -0.70
N GLU A 143 -15.15 -8.61 -0.31
CA GLU A 143 -14.56 -9.43 0.73
C GLU A 143 -14.79 -8.83 2.13
N ALA A 144 -14.47 -9.59 3.20
CA ALA A 144 -14.50 -9.02 4.55
C ALA A 144 -13.48 -7.86 4.67
N PRO A 145 -13.83 -6.74 5.35
CA PRO A 145 -13.03 -5.51 5.34
C PRO A 145 -11.55 -5.67 5.75
N ILE A 146 -11.22 -6.70 6.54
CA ILE A 146 -9.82 -6.99 6.91
C ILE A 146 -8.96 -7.35 5.70
N TYR A 147 -9.54 -7.96 4.64
CA TYR A 147 -8.79 -8.32 3.44
C TYR A 147 -8.40 -7.10 2.61
N THR A 148 -9.11 -5.99 2.71
CA THR A 148 -8.64 -4.72 2.13
C THR A 148 -7.31 -4.30 2.73
N LEU A 149 -7.16 -4.38 4.07
CA LEU A 149 -5.87 -4.13 4.71
C LEU A 149 -4.78 -5.05 4.16
N ILE A 150 -5.09 -6.34 3.99
CA ILE A 150 -4.13 -7.36 3.54
C ILE A 150 -3.65 -7.09 2.12
N VAL A 151 -4.53 -6.76 1.18
CA VAL A 151 -4.14 -6.50 -0.23
C VAL A 151 -3.42 -5.17 -0.42
N MET A 152 -3.55 -4.24 0.52
CA MET A 152 -2.85 -2.96 0.50
C MET A 152 -1.44 -3.01 1.15
N ILE A 153 -1.09 -4.09 1.88
CA ILE A 153 0.26 -4.25 2.45
C ILE A 153 1.35 -4.33 1.36
N PRO A 154 1.17 -5.03 0.23
CA PRO A 154 2.17 -5.07 -0.84
C PRO A 154 2.63 -3.69 -1.31
N CYS A 155 1.72 -2.77 -1.57
CA CYS A 155 2.05 -1.41 -1.97
C CYS A 155 2.98 -0.71 -0.95
N GLU A 156 2.74 -0.89 0.35
CA GLU A 156 3.58 -0.26 1.36
C GLU A 156 4.87 -1.04 1.65
N TYR A 157 4.81 -2.37 1.74
CA TYR A 157 5.99 -3.15 2.14
C TYR A 157 6.93 -3.48 1.00
N LEU A 158 6.43 -3.82 -0.19
CA LEU A 158 7.32 -4.05 -1.35
C LEU A 158 8.11 -2.77 -1.70
N TRP A 159 7.45 -1.61 -1.67
CA TRP A 159 8.14 -0.34 -1.93
C TRP A 159 9.23 -0.06 -0.89
N ALA A 160 8.94 -0.28 0.39
CA ALA A 160 9.92 -0.11 1.46
C ALA A 160 11.09 -1.10 1.32
N TRP A 161 10.80 -2.34 0.97
CA TRP A 161 11.83 -3.36 0.73
C TRP A 161 12.69 -2.99 -0.50
N LEU A 162 12.09 -2.56 -1.60
CA LEU A 162 12.81 -2.09 -2.79
C LEU A 162 13.70 -0.88 -2.44
N GLY A 163 13.17 0.13 -1.73
CA GLY A 163 13.94 1.27 -1.26
C GLY A 163 15.18 0.84 -0.45
N ALA A 164 15.00 -0.12 0.46
CA ALA A 164 16.11 -0.68 1.25
C ALA A 164 17.14 -1.44 0.39
N GLN A 165 16.70 -2.18 -0.64
CA GLN A 165 17.62 -2.86 -1.57
C GLN A 165 18.45 -1.90 -2.42
N LEU A 166 17.94 -0.70 -2.67
CA LEU A 166 18.60 0.31 -3.49
C LEU A 166 19.43 1.30 -2.66
N ALA A 167 19.22 1.36 -1.36
CA ALA A 167 19.93 2.29 -0.46
C ALA A 167 21.35 1.80 -0.09
N PRO A 168 22.32 2.73 0.07
CA PRO A 168 22.22 4.15 -0.21
C PRO A 168 22.31 4.44 -1.72
N PRO A 169 21.63 5.48 -2.23
CA PRO A 169 21.77 5.84 -3.65
C PRO A 169 23.18 6.30 -3.98
N SER A 170 23.64 6.02 -5.20
CA SER A 170 24.94 6.52 -5.68
C SER A 170 24.95 8.05 -5.74
N THR A 171 26.15 8.64 -5.59
CA THR A 171 26.32 10.09 -5.69
C THR A 171 25.84 10.60 -7.04
N GLY A 172 24.98 11.61 -7.03
CA GLY A 172 24.42 12.21 -8.25
C GLY A 172 23.25 11.44 -8.87
N ASN A 173 22.75 10.37 -8.22
CA ASN A 173 21.56 9.66 -8.69
C ASN A 173 20.34 10.57 -8.68
N LEU A 174 19.73 10.79 -9.85
CA LEU A 174 18.57 11.66 -10.03
C LEU A 174 17.33 11.16 -9.25
N TYR A 175 17.26 9.86 -8.98
CA TYR A 175 16.16 9.20 -8.27
C TYR A 175 16.46 8.93 -6.78
N ALA A 176 17.53 9.53 -6.24
CA ALA A 176 17.83 9.46 -4.81
C ALA A 176 16.62 9.82 -3.91
N PRO A 177 15.77 10.83 -4.24
CA PRO A 177 14.56 11.11 -3.48
C PRO A 177 13.59 9.93 -3.43
N TRP A 178 13.41 9.17 -4.53
CA TRP A 178 12.56 7.98 -4.56
C TRP A 178 13.12 6.89 -3.64
N ILE A 179 14.43 6.60 -3.75
CA ILE A 179 15.10 5.58 -2.93
C ILE A 179 14.98 5.91 -1.44
N ASN A 180 15.32 7.14 -1.05
CA ASN A 180 15.30 7.58 0.33
C ASN A 180 13.87 7.69 0.89
N GLY A 181 12.91 8.14 0.07
CA GLY A 181 11.51 8.29 0.45
C GLY A 181 10.80 6.96 0.68
N ASN A 182 11.22 5.92 -0.04
CA ASN A 182 10.63 4.59 0.10
C ASN A 182 11.39 3.67 1.09
N ASN A 183 12.56 4.04 1.56
CA ASN A 183 13.34 3.23 2.51
C ASN A 183 12.85 3.38 3.95
N ASN A 184 11.54 3.17 4.17
CA ASN A 184 10.93 3.20 5.51
C ASN A 184 9.74 2.24 5.58
N PRO A 185 9.82 1.11 6.31
CA PRO A 185 8.75 0.14 6.44
C PRO A 185 7.70 0.45 7.52
N ASP A 186 7.79 1.58 8.22
CA ASP A 186 6.95 1.89 9.39
C ASP A 186 5.46 1.75 9.12
N GLY A 187 4.99 2.21 7.95
CA GLY A 187 3.60 2.11 7.52
C GLY A 187 3.14 0.67 7.38
N ALA A 188 3.92 -0.15 6.68
CA ALA A 188 3.66 -1.56 6.48
C ALA A 188 3.73 -2.36 7.78
N TYR A 189 4.72 -2.06 8.64
CA TYR A 189 4.83 -2.72 9.95
C TYR A 189 3.66 -2.38 10.87
N ALA A 190 3.17 -1.13 10.84
CA ALA A 190 1.97 -0.77 11.57
C ALA A 190 0.74 -1.57 11.11
N MET A 191 0.62 -1.84 9.79
CA MET A 191 -0.44 -2.69 9.23
C MET A 191 -0.26 -4.15 9.67
N GLY A 192 0.95 -4.68 9.60
CA GLY A 192 1.25 -6.04 10.03
C GLY A 192 1.01 -6.27 11.53
N ASN A 193 1.41 -5.33 12.38
CA ASN A 193 1.16 -5.39 13.82
C ASN A 193 -0.33 -5.28 14.15
N PHE A 194 -1.08 -4.45 13.40
CA PHE A 194 -2.52 -4.39 13.53
C PHE A 194 -3.16 -5.74 13.17
N LEU A 195 -2.77 -6.33 12.04
CA LEU A 195 -3.27 -7.62 11.58
C LEU A 195 -2.99 -8.73 12.60
N ASP A 196 -1.78 -8.79 13.16
CA ASP A 196 -1.39 -9.76 14.20
C ASP A 196 -2.26 -9.61 15.47
N ALA A 197 -2.51 -8.38 15.91
CA ALA A 197 -3.37 -8.13 17.05
C ALA A 197 -4.84 -8.47 16.75
N TYR A 198 -5.33 -8.12 15.56
CA TYR A 198 -6.70 -8.34 15.12
C TYR A 198 -7.03 -9.84 15.04
N GLN A 199 -6.17 -10.64 14.42
CA GLN A 199 -6.43 -12.08 14.23
C GLN A 199 -6.43 -12.90 15.52
N LYS A 200 -5.88 -12.39 16.61
CA LYS A 200 -5.97 -13.03 17.95
C LYS A 200 -7.37 -13.01 18.53
N ILE A 201 -8.22 -12.09 18.04
CA ILE A 201 -9.59 -11.88 18.53
C ILE A 201 -10.61 -12.26 17.47
N HIS A 202 -10.30 -12.02 16.20
CA HIS A 202 -11.18 -12.23 15.06
C HIS A 202 -10.56 -13.23 14.09
N PRO A 203 -11.24 -14.34 13.76
CA PRO A 203 -10.71 -15.32 12.81
C PRO A 203 -10.40 -14.68 11.43
N VAL A 204 -9.19 -14.87 10.95
CA VAL A 204 -8.78 -14.53 9.58
C VAL A 204 -8.45 -15.84 8.86
N ASN A 205 -9.05 -16.06 7.69
CA ASN A 205 -8.68 -17.21 6.86
C ASN A 205 -7.32 -16.98 6.23
N GLU A 206 -6.26 -17.59 6.80
CA GLU A 206 -4.87 -17.41 6.36
C GLU A 206 -4.65 -17.86 4.91
N THR A 207 -5.36 -18.91 4.46
CA THR A 207 -5.27 -19.39 3.06
C THR A 207 -5.80 -18.33 2.09
N LEU A 208 -6.96 -17.74 2.38
CA LEU A 208 -7.54 -16.67 1.57
C LEU A 208 -6.65 -15.41 1.65
N ALA A 209 -6.17 -15.05 2.83
CA ALA A 209 -5.27 -13.93 3.03
C ALA A 209 -4.01 -14.05 2.17
N THR A 210 -3.33 -15.19 2.21
CA THR A 210 -2.13 -15.46 1.42
C THR A 210 -2.42 -15.42 -0.08
N LYS A 211 -3.55 -15.99 -0.52
CA LYS A 211 -3.98 -15.96 -1.92
C LYS A 211 -4.17 -14.52 -2.40
N LEU A 212 -4.93 -13.70 -1.66
CA LEU A 212 -5.22 -12.32 -2.03
C LEU A 212 -3.95 -11.45 -1.98
N TYR A 213 -3.11 -11.63 -0.96
CA TYR A 213 -1.82 -10.95 -0.86
C TYR A 213 -0.89 -11.28 -2.04
N THR A 214 -0.78 -12.57 -2.40
CA THR A 214 0.03 -13.01 -3.55
C THR A 214 -0.48 -12.39 -4.86
N GLN A 215 -1.79 -12.28 -5.02
CA GLN A 215 -2.38 -11.63 -6.18
C GLN A 215 -2.04 -10.13 -6.23
N ALA A 216 -2.14 -9.42 -5.10
CA ALA A 216 -1.74 -8.01 -5.00
C ALA A 216 -0.24 -7.82 -5.30
N MET A 217 0.64 -8.66 -4.73
CA MET A 217 2.08 -8.67 -5.04
C MET A 217 2.35 -8.89 -6.53
N THR A 218 1.57 -9.75 -7.17
CA THR A 218 1.71 -10.02 -8.61
C THR A 218 1.31 -8.79 -9.43
N TYR A 219 0.25 -8.08 -9.04
CA TYR A 219 -0.17 -6.86 -9.71
C TYR A 219 0.84 -5.72 -9.49
N GLU A 220 1.39 -5.59 -8.29
CA GLU A 220 2.45 -4.61 -8.00
C GLU A 220 3.67 -4.84 -8.89
N TYR A 221 4.14 -6.10 -8.97
CA TYR A 221 5.23 -6.47 -9.89
C TYR A 221 4.90 -6.11 -11.34
N LYS A 222 3.69 -6.43 -11.83
CA LYS A 222 3.25 -6.09 -13.20
C LYS A 222 3.18 -4.59 -13.42
N ASN A 223 2.82 -3.82 -12.41
CA ASN A 223 2.79 -2.36 -12.48
C ASN A 223 4.20 -1.81 -12.72
N PHE A 224 5.22 -2.25 -11.96
CA PHE A 224 6.63 -1.91 -12.22
C PHE A 224 7.11 -2.40 -13.59
N GLN A 225 6.72 -3.62 -14.00
CA GLN A 225 7.11 -4.19 -15.29
C GLN A 225 6.52 -3.42 -16.47
N SER A 226 5.34 -2.86 -16.33
CA SER A 226 4.65 -2.11 -17.38
C SER A 226 5.16 -0.67 -17.55
N ALA A 227 5.95 -0.17 -16.61
CA ALA A 227 6.48 1.18 -16.69
C ALA A 227 7.36 1.34 -17.95
N GLY A 228 7.04 2.32 -18.79
CA GLY A 228 7.71 2.53 -20.07
C GLY A 228 7.09 1.85 -21.29
N ASN A 229 6.03 1.08 -21.10
CA ASN A 229 5.24 0.48 -22.18
C ASN A 229 3.97 1.29 -22.49
N ASN A 230 4.04 2.60 -22.41
CA ASN A 230 2.93 3.52 -22.70
C ASN A 230 2.90 3.87 -24.18
#